data_e09d6828b5ae012187198a90249742c8
#
_entry.id   e09d6828b5ae012187198a90249742c8
#
_cell.length_a   1.000
_cell.length_b   1.000
_cell.length_c   1.000
_cell.angle_alpha   90.00
_cell.angle_beta   90.00
_cell.angle_gamma   90.00
#
_symmetry.space_group_name_H-M   'P 1'
#
loop_
_entity.id
_entity.type
_entity.pdbx_description
1 polymer ?
#
loop_
_entity_poly.entity_id
_entity_poly.type
_entity_poly.pdbx_seq_one_letter_code
_entity_poly.pdbx_strand_id
1 'polypeptide(L)'
;MSSITDQPILDVKSDLLEAEKYANALSSFILESDTPLTIGMQGEWGTGKTSLMYMIKEKLDGFAEEENYAIATSWVNTWEYSMFKGVDQTTPAVLKGMLEKLKESCGENWTLTDDVENKIKKVGSFLGNVANQIVSSQTGVDVKDAAGGNSDNILTDIAEIKADIKDVISDLITDEKNPYKKVVFFIDDLDRINPVDAVEVLESLKNIFDIHNCIFILAIDYDVVVKGLEEKFGKKTDENEREFRSFFDKIIQVPFSMPTGAYNIENFLDKKLKDLGIIIDEDILPKYVKVVSNTVGFNPRSLKRYLNTFSLLRKISEISDDGSIDKNDDFVLFNLIGIQISYPRVFRLFNQFPMYLEWNEAVAAKFELGSMFDLKKQSEQFNEQSDEDWERILFGIAQKDSYLKANWTRTAMLLNDLRNHFKKKEDLYIKIDGAMEFASMTSVDDAIEGKSNKKFTFTVSNFETYEVW
;
A
#
# COMPACT_ATOMS: atom_id res chain seq x y z
N MET A 1 23.13 3.54 7.49
CA MET A 1 22.66 2.50 6.54
C MET A 1 22.53 3.11 5.16
N SER A 2 22.54 2.33 4.08
CA SER A 2 22.42 2.88 2.73
C SER A 2 21.01 2.78 2.14
N SER A 3 20.10 2.04 2.78
CA SER A 3 18.72 1.85 2.33
C SER A 3 17.80 1.44 3.48
N ILE A 4 16.51 1.67 3.30
CA ILE A 4 15.43 1.29 4.21
C ILE A 4 14.72 0.07 3.61
N THR A 5 14.62 -1.02 4.36
CA THR A 5 13.95 -2.25 3.93
C THR A 5 12.44 -2.09 3.94
N ASP A 6 11.74 -2.69 2.95
CA ASP A 6 10.29 -2.70 2.88
C ASP A 6 9.72 -3.95 3.56
N GLN A 7 10.07 -4.15 4.83
CA GLN A 7 9.53 -5.22 5.65
C GLN A 7 8.49 -4.69 6.63
N PRO A 8 7.47 -5.49 6.99
CA PRO A 8 6.57 -5.17 8.09
C PRO A 8 7.36 -5.02 9.40
N ILE A 9 6.85 -4.20 10.30
CA ILE A 9 7.33 -4.13 11.67
C ILE A 9 6.76 -5.35 12.40
N LEU A 10 7.64 -6.08 13.09
CA LEU A 10 7.26 -7.30 13.81
C LEU A 10 7.05 -7.05 15.31
N ASP A 11 7.52 -5.93 15.83
CA ASP A 11 7.46 -5.57 17.24
C ASP A 11 7.06 -4.10 17.44
N VAL A 12 6.47 -3.81 18.60
CA VAL A 12 6.01 -2.46 18.98
C VAL A 12 7.17 -1.46 19.12
N LYS A 13 8.37 -1.91 19.53
CA LYS A 13 9.52 -1.02 19.76
C LYS A 13 10.05 -0.38 18.49
N SER A 14 9.76 -0.99 17.35
CA SER A 14 10.14 -0.49 16.02
C SER A 14 9.10 0.46 15.42
N ASP A 15 8.00 0.78 16.14
CA ASP A 15 6.95 1.67 15.67
C ASP A 15 7.41 3.13 15.70
N LEU A 16 7.63 3.68 14.51
CA LEU A 16 7.96 5.11 14.33
C LEU A 16 6.74 5.96 13.96
N LEU A 17 5.61 5.33 13.68
CA LEU A 17 4.38 5.98 13.20
C LEU A 17 3.37 6.21 14.33
N GLU A 18 3.67 5.76 15.54
CA GLU A 18 2.76 5.77 16.71
C GLU A 18 1.44 5.01 16.45
N ALA A 19 1.56 3.89 15.73
CA ALA A 19 0.45 3.00 15.47
C ALA A 19 0.12 2.10 16.68
N GLU A 20 1.02 1.98 17.65
CA GLU A 20 0.85 1.18 18.88
C GLU A 20 -0.45 1.49 19.62
N LYS A 21 -0.87 2.74 19.69
CA LYS A 21 -2.14 3.13 20.34
C LYS A 21 -3.35 2.42 19.74
N TYR A 22 -3.34 2.17 18.41
CA TYR A 22 -4.40 1.43 17.72
C TYR A 22 -4.28 -0.08 17.97
N ALA A 23 -3.05 -0.61 18.05
CA ALA A 23 -2.83 -1.99 18.44
C ALA A 23 -3.35 -2.25 19.87
N ASN A 24 -3.08 -1.35 20.82
CA ASN A 24 -3.60 -1.43 22.19
C ASN A 24 -5.13 -1.44 22.21
N ALA A 25 -5.76 -0.49 21.53
CA ALA A 25 -7.22 -0.39 21.51
C ALA A 25 -7.88 -1.63 20.88
N LEU A 26 -7.34 -2.11 19.74
CA LEU A 26 -7.87 -3.30 19.07
C LEU A 26 -7.62 -4.57 19.89
N SER A 27 -6.48 -4.71 20.55
CA SER A 27 -6.21 -5.86 21.42
C SER A 27 -7.15 -5.89 22.61
N SER A 28 -7.37 -4.77 23.30
CA SER A 28 -8.36 -4.68 24.39
C SER A 28 -9.78 -5.01 23.90
N PHE A 29 -10.17 -4.46 22.74
CA PHE A 29 -11.46 -4.76 22.14
C PHE A 29 -11.64 -6.26 21.83
N ILE A 30 -10.60 -6.92 21.27
CA ILE A 30 -10.59 -8.36 20.99
C ILE A 30 -10.75 -9.18 22.26
N LEU A 31 -10.07 -8.78 23.34
CA LEU A 31 -10.16 -9.47 24.63
C LEU A 31 -11.57 -9.42 25.23
N GLU A 32 -12.22 -8.27 25.15
CA GLU A 32 -13.53 -8.01 25.76
C GLU A 32 -14.72 -8.45 24.88
N SER A 33 -14.50 -8.58 23.56
CA SER A 33 -15.58 -8.86 22.60
C SER A 33 -16.17 -10.25 22.76
N ASP A 34 -17.49 -10.35 22.53
CA ASP A 34 -18.15 -11.63 22.29
C ASP A 34 -17.72 -12.24 20.96
N THR A 35 -17.90 -13.54 20.84
CA THR A 35 -17.55 -14.30 19.63
C THR A 35 -18.80 -14.98 19.04
N PRO A 36 -18.86 -15.22 17.73
CA PRO A 36 -17.84 -14.96 16.71
C PRO A 36 -17.79 -13.47 16.30
N LEU A 37 -16.60 -13.01 15.90
CA LEU A 37 -16.39 -11.63 15.46
C LEU A 37 -15.43 -11.57 14.25
N THR A 38 -15.73 -10.70 13.28
CA THR A 38 -14.87 -10.43 12.14
C THR A 38 -14.50 -8.95 12.05
N ILE A 39 -13.21 -8.66 12.12
CA ILE A 39 -12.64 -7.31 12.00
C ILE A 39 -11.99 -7.18 10.63
N GLY A 40 -12.43 -6.22 9.82
CA GLY A 40 -11.82 -5.91 8.52
C GLY A 40 -10.86 -4.74 8.64
N MET A 41 -9.56 -5.00 8.56
CA MET A 41 -8.52 -3.97 8.51
C MET A 41 -8.37 -3.47 7.07
N GLN A 42 -8.95 -2.31 6.78
CA GLN A 42 -9.04 -1.75 5.44
C GLN A 42 -7.93 -0.72 5.19
N GLY A 43 -7.32 -0.81 4.03
CA GLY A 43 -6.33 0.18 3.58
C GLY A 43 -5.63 -0.28 2.30
N GLU A 44 -5.11 0.68 1.58
CA GLU A 44 -4.31 0.43 0.38
C GLU A 44 -3.06 -0.42 0.69
N TRP A 45 -2.48 -0.96 -0.35
CA TRP A 45 -1.22 -1.68 -0.23
C TRP A 45 -0.10 -0.77 0.31
N GLY A 46 0.60 -1.24 1.35
CA GLY A 46 1.69 -0.49 1.98
C GLY A 46 1.29 0.44 3.12
N THR A 47 0.00 0.53 3.50
CA THR A 47 -0.48 1.37 4.62
C THR A 47 -0.11 0.86 6.01
N GLY A 48 0.45 -0.36 6.12
CA GLY A 48 0.91 -0.94 7.39
C GLY A 48 -0.07 -1.94 8.01
N LYS A 49 -1.06 -2.48 7.26
CA LYS A 49 -2.00 -3.50 7.75
C LYS A 49 -1.29 -4.65 8.46
N THR A 50 -0.37 -5.31 7.77
CA THR A 50 0.44 -6.42 8.29
C THR A 50 1.19 -6.03 9.56
N SER A 51 1.82 -4.84 9.61
CA SER A 51 2.55 -4.37 10.78
C SER A 51 1.63 -4.18 11.99
N LEU A 52 0.46 -3.57 11.80
CA LEU A 52 -0.51 -3.39 12.87
C LEU A 52 -1.05 -4.74 13.38
N MET A 53 -1.28 -5.70 12.48
CA MET A 53 -1.68 -7.06 12.84
C MET A 53 -0.60 -7.77 13.67
N TYR A 54 0.69 -7.61 13.33
CA TYR A 54 1.78 -8.15 14.16
C TYR A 54 1.84 -7.53 15.55
N MET A 55 1.66 -6.20 15.66
CA MET A 55 1.60 -5.53 16.97
C MET A 55 0.42 -6.01 17.82
N ILE A 56 -0.76 -6.23 17.20
CA ILE A 56 -1.92 -6.81 17.88
C ILE A 56 -1.58 -8.22 18.36
N LYS A 57 -0.99 -9.05 17.49
CA LYS A 57 -0.60 -10.41 17.84
C LYS A 57 0.39 -10.44 19.01
N GLU A 58 1.46 -9.63 18.97
CA GLU A 58 2.44 -9.50 20.06
C GLU A 58 1.75 -9.17 21.39
N LYS A 59 0.81 -8.24 21.39
CA LYS A 59 0.06 -7.87 22.59
C LYS A 59 -0.85 -8.99 23.09
N LEU A 60 -1.56 -9.68 22.19
CA LEU A 60 -2.41 -10.80 22.57
C LEU A 60 -1.60 -11.97 23.15
N ASP A 61 -0.45 -12.27 22.56
CA ASP A 61 0.47 -13.29 23.07
C ASP A 61 1.02 -12.90 24.45
N GLY A 62 1.33 -11.60 24.67
CA GLY A 62 1.79 -11.09 25.97
C GLY A 62 0.73 -11.18 27.08
N PHE A 63 -0.54 -10.93 26.78
CA PHE A 63 -1.63 -11.09 27.75
C PHE A 63 -1.82 -12.54 28.21
N ALA A 64 -1.53 -13.51 27.33
CA ALA A 64 -1.62 -14.91 27.67
C ALA A 64 -0.62 -15.31 28.79
N GLU A 65 0.53 -14.65 28.84
CA GLU A 65 1.57 -14.92 29.85
C GLU A 65 1.23 -14.28 31.21
N GLU A 66 0.61 -13.08 31.23
CA GLU A 66 0.38 -12.31 32.46
C GLU A 66 -0.88 -12.73 33.24
N GLU A 67 -1.97 -13.11 32.56
CA GLU A 67 -3.29 -13.29 33.19
C GLU A 67 -3.83 -14.72 33.20
N ASN A 68 -3.07 -15.74 32.83
CA ASN A 68 -3.59 -17.12 32.63
C ASN A 68 -4.77 -17.17 31.62
N TYR A 69 -4.83 -16.21 30.69
CA TYR A 69 -5.84 -16.07 29.69
C TYR A 69 -5.28 -16.47 28.33
N ALA A 70 -5.21 -17.75 28.04
CA ALA A 70 -4.62 -18.21 26.80
C ALA A 70 -5.52 -17.90 25.59
N ILE A 71 -4.97 -17.14 24.63
CA ILE A 71 -5.52 -16.93 23.30
C ILE A 71 -4.64 -17.69 22.31
N ALA A 72 -5.25 -18.58 21.53
CA ALA A 72 -4.56 -19.20 20.42
C ALA A 72 -4.56 -18.23 19.22
N THR A 73 -3.41 -17.95 18.64
CA THR A 73 -3.31 -17.10 17.45
C THR A 73 -2.88 -17.95 16.24
N SER A 74 -3.53 -17.75 15.10
CA SER A 74 -3.17 -18.40 13.84
C SER A 74 -2.95 -17.35 12.76
N TRP A 75 -1.78 -17.38 12.09
CA TRP A 75 -1.46 -16.44 11.01
C TRP A 75 -1.46 -17.14 9.68
N VAL A 76 -2.30 -16.65 8.78
CA VAL A 76 -2.49 -17.22 7.44
C VAL A 76 -2.17 -16.16 6.40
N ASN A 77 -1.15 -16.41 5.58
CA ASN A 77 -0.83 -15.61 4.41
C ASN A 77 -1.51 -16.24 3.19
N THR A 78 -2.57 -15.62 2.69
CA THR A 78 -3.35 -16.16 1.59
C THR A 78 -2.57 -16.25 0.28
N TRP A 79 -1.61 -15.35 0.07
CA TRP A 79 -0.76 -15.36 -1.12
C TRP A 79 0.14 -16.60 -1.20
N GLU A 80 0.68 -17.08 -0.07
CA GLU A 80 1.48 -18.31 -0.04
C GLU A 80 0.70 -19.51 -0.56
N TYR A 81 -0.59 -19.56 -0.25
CA TYR A 81 -1.46 -20.67 -0.67
C TYR A 81 -1.97 -20.54 -2.11
N SER A 82 -1.98 -19.33 -2.67
CA SER A 82 -2.42 -19.08 -4.05
C SER A 82 -1.34 -19.36 -5.11
N MET A 83 -0.06 -19.21 -4.76
CA MET A 83 1.04 -19.27 -5.73
C MET A 83 1.23 -20.65 -6.40
N PHE A 84 0.80 -21.72 -5.77
CA PHE A 84 1.09 -23.09 -6.23
C PHE A 84 -0.13 -23.84 -6.75
N LYS A 85 -1.30 -23.19 -6.89
CA LYS A 85 -2.56 -23.86 -7.15
C LYS A 85 -3.43 -23.09 -8.15
N GLY A 86 -4.30 -23.83 -8.88
CA GLY A 86 -5.32 -23.24 -9.73
C GLY A 86 -6.41 -22.53 -8.89
N VAL A 87 -7.23 -21.70 -9.54
CA VAL A 87 -8.28 -20.86 -8.94
C VAL A 87 -9.16 -21.63 -7.96
N ASP A 88 -9.63 -22.82 -8.35
CA ASP A 88 -10.55 -23.65 -7.56
C ASP A 88 -9.92 -24.27 -6.28
N GLN A 89 -8.62 -24.06 -6.03
CA GLN A 89 -7.88 -24.69 -4.94
C GLN A 89 -7.40 -23.69 -3.87
N THR A 90 -7.53 -22.39 -4.11
CA THR A 90 -7.04 -21.36 -3.18
C THR A 90 -7.79 -21.42 -1.86
N THR A 91 -9.11 -21.48 -1.89
CA THR A 91 -9.93 -21.52 -0.66
C THR A 91 -9.65 -22.75 0.21
N PRO A 92 -9.71 -23.99 -0.30
CA PRO A 92 -9.36 -25.15 0.51
C PRO A 92 -7.93 -25.07 1.08
N ALA A 93 -6.98 -24.52 0.32
CA ALA A 93 -5.61 -24.37 0.79
C ALA A 93 -5.48 -23.37 1.95
N VAL A 94 -6.21 -22.26 1.89
CA VAL A 94 -6.27 -21.27 2.98
C VAL A 94 -6.84 -21.91 4.24
N LEU A 95 -7.95 -22.66 4.12
CA LEU A 95 -8.57 -23.37 5.25
C LEU A 95 -7.63 -24.39 5.89
N LYS A 96 -6.92 -25.16 5.07
CA LYS A 96 -5.88 -26.07 5.56
C LYS A 96 -4.78 -25.30 6.29
N GLY A 97 -4.31 -24.20 5.70
CA GLY A 97 -3.31 -23.32 6.32
C GLY A 97 -3.75 -22.81 7.68
N MET A 98 -5.02 -22.45 7.85
CA MET A 98 -5.58 -22.02 9.13
C MET A 98 -5.40 -23.10 10.21
N LEU A 99 -5.72 -24.36 9.89
CA LEU A 99 -5.58 -25.47 10.83
C LEU A 99 -4.11 -25.79 11.15
N GLU A 100 -3.25 -25.84 10.13
CA GLU A 100 -1.82 -26.11 10.30
C GLU A 100 -1.15 -25.05 11.18
N LYS A 101 -1.45 -23.77 10.90
CA LYS A 101 -0.89 -22.64 11.68
C LYS A 101 -1.46 -22.57 13.09
N LEU A 102 -2.72 -22.94 13.29
CA LEU A 102 -3.29 -23.06 14.63
C LEU A 102 -2.55 -24.13 15.45
N LYS A 103 -2.28 -25.30 14.85
CA LYS A 103 -1.51 -26.36 15.48
C LYS A 103 -0.09 -25.91 15.87
N GLU A 104 0.61 -25.22 14.96
CA GLU A 104 1.93 -24.67 15.24
C GLU A 104 1.92 -23.69 16.43
N SER A 105 0.89 -22.87 16.54
CA SER A 105 0.77 -21.83 17.59
C SER A 105 0.47 -22.40 18.96
N CYS A 106 -0.20 -23.57 19.04
CA CYS A 106 -0.55 -24.20 20.31
C CYS A 106 0.63 -24.97 20.96
N GLY A 107 1.76 -25.10 20.24
CA GLY A 107 3.01 -25.65 20.74
C GLY A 107 3.00 -27.18 20.97
N GLU A 108 4.14 -27.70 21.44
CA GLU A 108 4.34 -29.14 21.69
C GLU A 108 3.49 -29.69 22.87
N ASN A 109 2.96 -28.80 23.72
CA ASN A 109 2.16 -29.18 24.87
C ASN A 109 0.71 -29.58 24.52
N TRP A 110 0.26 -29.24 23.32
CA TRP A 110 -1.04 -29.62 22.83
C TRP A 110 -0.94 -30.96 22.07
N THR A 111 -1.25 -32.03 22.73
CA THR A 111 -1.41 -33.35 22.09
C THR A 111 -2.80 -33.40 21.44
N LEU A 112 -2.80 -33.24 20.11
CA LEU A 112 -3.97 -33.57 19.30
C LEU A 112 -4.47 -34.96 19.71
N THR A 113 -5.78 -35.10 19.93
CA THR A 113 -6.36 -36.44 19.95
C THR A 113 -6.14 -37.09 18.61
N ASP A 114 -5.94 -38.41 18.56
CA ASP A 114 -5.74 -39.17 17.30
C ASP A 114 -6.84 -38.86 16.27
N ASP A 115 -8.05 -38.49 16.73
CA ASP A 115 -9.18 -38.11 15.90
C ASP A 115 -8.96 -36.76 15.20
N VAL A 116 -8.50 -35.74 15.91
CA VAL A 116 -8.19 -34.43 15.34
C VAL A 116 -7.01 -34.48 14.37
N GLU A 117 -5.98 -35.26 14.68
CA GLU A 117 -4.85 -35.47 13.76
C GLU A 117 -5.30 -36.18 12.47
N ASN A 118 -6.20 -37.16 12.58
CA ASN A 118 -6.78 -37.83 11.43
C ASN A 118 -7.69 -36.90 10.59
N LYS A 119 -8.46 -36.01 11.21
CA LYS A 119 -9.27 -35.00 10.52
C LYS A 119 -8.39 -34.02 9.73
N ILE A 120 -7.31 -33.51 10.33
CA ILE A 120 -6.34 -32.65 9.64
C ILE A 120 -5.67 -33.37 8.46
N LYS A 121 -5.27 -34.64 8.63
CA LYS A 121 -4.73 -35.47 7.56
C LYS A 121 -5.74 -35.72 6.44
N LYS A 122 -7.02 -35.89 6.76
CA LYS A 122 -8.12 -36.09 5.80
C LYS A 122 -8.32 -34.85 4.92
N VAL A 123 -8.38 -33.65 5.51
CA VAL A 123 -8.42 -32.38 4.79
C VAL A 123 -7.18 -32.23 3.89
N GLY A 124 -6.00 -32.58 4.40
CA GLY A 124 -4.75 -32.55 3.64
C GLY A 124 -4.72 -33.53 2.46
N SER A 125 -5.24 -34.74 2.63
CA SER A 125 -5.27 -35.77 1.57
C SER A 125 -6.29 -35.45 0.48
N PHE A 126 -7.44 -34.87 0.85
CA PHE A 126 -8.45 -34.41 -0.10
C PHE A 126 -7.86 -33.35 -1.05
N LEU A 127 -7.20 -32.34 -0.51
CA LEU A 127 -6.55 -31.29 -1.31
C LEU A 127 -5.39 -31.82 -2.17
N GLY A 128 -4.67 -32.83 -1.71
CA GLY A 128 -3.64 -33.54 -2.48
C GLY A 128 -4.23 -34.30 -3.67
N ASN A 129 -5.39 -34.92 -3.52
CA ASN A 129 -6.06 -35.66 -4.58
C ASN A 129 -6.62 -34.77 -5.68
N VAL A 130 -7.19 -33.59 -5.31
CA VAL A 130 -7.63 -32.57 -6.28
C VAL A 130 -6.44 -32.02 -7.08
N ALA A 131 -5.30 -31.76 -6.44
CA ALA A 131 -4.08 -31.35 -7.12
C ALA A 131 -3.54 -32.39 -8.12
N ASN A 132 -3.58 -33.66 -7.77
CA ASN A 132 -3.13 -34.76 -8.64
C ASN A 132 -4.06 -34.97 -9.85
N GLN A 133 -5.36 -34.74 -9.73
CA GLN A 133 -6.30 -34.83 -10.85
C GLN A 133 -6.05 -33.75 -11.90
N ILE A 134 -5.66 -32.53 -11.48
CA ILE A 134 -5.37 -31.42 -12.41
C ILE A 134 -4.03 -31.62 -13.14
N VAL A 135 -3.01 -32.18 -12.47
CA VAL A 135 -1.73 -32.51 -13.11
C VAL A 135 -1.93 -33.61 -14.19
N SER A 136 -2.83 -34.56 -13.97
CA SER A 136 -3.15 -35.59 -14.98
C SER A 136 -3.93 -35.00 -16.18
N SER A 137 -4.68 -33.91 -16.01
CA SER A 137 -5.41 -33.27 -17.11
C SER A 137 -4.49 -32.46 -18.06
N GLN A 138 -3.30 -32.02 -17.60
CA GLN A 138 -2.30 -31.38 -18.47
C GLN A 138 -1.52 -32.38 -19.38
N THR A 139 -1.62 -33.66 -19.13
CA THR A 139 -0.93 -34.69 -19.92
C THR A 139 -1.78 -35.34 -21.04
N GLY A 140 -2.88 -34.68 -21.46
CA GLY A 140 -3.58 -35.03 -22.71
C GLY A 140 -4.48 -36.29 -22.68
N VAL A 141 -4.92 -36.72 -21.51
CA VAL A 141 -5.96 -37.74 -21.37
C VAL A 141 -7.34 -37.06 -21.38
N ASP A 142 -8.25 -37.55 -22.19
CA ASP A 142 -9.58 -37.00 -22.48
C ASP A 142 -10.38 -36.70 -21.19
N VAL A 143 -10.62 -35.41 -20.92
CA VAL A 143 -11.24 -34.92 -19.69
C VAL A 143 -12.75 -35.20 -19.62
N LYS A 144 -13.35 -35.78 -20.65
CA LYS A 144 -14.81 -35.98 -20.69
C LYS A 144 -15.34 -37.02 -19.70
N ASP A 145 -14.49 -37.95 -19.23
CA ASP A 145 -14.90 -38.99 -18.28
C ASP A 145 -14.50 -38.66 -16.81
N ALA A 146 -13.64 -37.65 -16.60
CA ALA A 146 -13.20 -37.23 -15.25
C ALA A 146 -13.98 -36.04 -14.69
N ALA A 147 -14.71 -35.27 -15.52
CA ALA A 147 -15.53 -34.13 -15.16
C ALA A 147 -16.93 -34.48 -14.58
N GLY A 148 -17.15 -35.75 -14.19
CA GLY A 148 -18.33 -36.20 -13.46
C GLY A 148 -18.32 -35.92 -11.95
N GLY A 149 -17.36 -35.15 -11.45
CA GLY A 149 -17.32 -34.68 -10.07
C GLY A 149 -18.17 -33.43 -9.89
N ASN A 150 -19.39 -33.64 -9.45
CA ASN A 150 -20.42 -32.64 -9.19
C ASN A 150 -19.90 -31.46 -8.34
N SER A 151 -20.32 -30.23 -8.67
CA SER A 151 -20.25 -29.05 -7.79
C SER A 151 -20.86 -29.31 -6.40
N ASP A 152 -21.75 -30.28 -6.25
CA ASP A 152 -22.29 -30.77 -4.99
C ASP A 152 -21.22 -31.39 -4.07
N ASN A 153 -20.17 -32.00 -4.63
CA ASN A 153 -19.08 -32.56 -3.83
C ASN A 153 -18.23 -31.46 -3.17
N ILE A 154 -17.94 -30.35 -3.88
CA ILE A 154 -17.12 -29.25 -3.34
C ILE A 154 -17.83 -28.55 -2.16
N LEU A 155 -19.14 -28.34 -2.25
CA LEU A 155 -19.92 -27.77 -1.16
C LEU A 155 -19.99 -28.70 0.06
N THR A 156 -20.11 -30.00 -0.16
CA THR A 156 -20.06 -31.02 0.89
C THR A 156 -18.72 -31.02 1.59
N ASP A 157 -17.63 -30.90 0.81
CA ASP A 157 -16.26 -30.88 1.32
C ASP A 157 -15.97 -29.63 2.16
N ILE A 158 -16.45 -28.46 1.75
CA ILE A 158 -16.33 -27.22 2.55
C ILE A 158 -17.08 -27.34 3.88
N ALA A 159 -18.28 -27.96 3.85
CA ALA A 159 -19.06 -28.17 5.08
C ALA A 159 -18.37 -29.16 6.04
N GLU A 160 -17.73 -30.21 5.52
CA GLU A 160 -16.93 -31.15 6.32
C GLU A 160 -15.69 -30.44 6.91
N ILE A 161 -14.95 -29.66 6.12
CA ILE A 161 -13.81 -28.87 6.60
C ILE A 161 -14.24 -27.91 7.71
N LYS A 162 -15.38 -27.24 7.54
CA LYS A 162 -15.93 -26.36 8.58
C LYS A 162 -16.24 -27.11 9.88
N ALA A 163 -16.84 -28.30 9.77
CA ALA A 163 -17.12 -29.15 10.93
C ALA A 163 -15.82 -29.58 11.62
N ASP A 164 -14.81 -29.98 10.86
CA ASP A 164 -13.49 -30.37 11.38
C ASP A 164 -12.79 -29.18 12.08
N ILE A 165 -12.84 -27.97 11.51
CA ILE A 165 -12.31 -26.74 12.16
C ILE A 165 -13.03 -26.49 13.48
N LYS A 166 -14.36 -26.57 13.49
CA LYS A 166 -15.18 -26.36 14.69
C LYS A 166 -14.84 -27.37 15.78
N ASP A 167 -14.66 -28.64 15.44
CA ASP A 167 -14.30 -29.69 16.38
C ASP A 167 -12.90 -29.43 16.97
N VAL A 168 -11.91 -29.09 16.14
CA VAL A 168 -10.55 -28.73 16.61
C VAL A 168 -10.59 -27.54 17.57
N ILE A 169 -11.38 -26.50 17.27
CA ILE A 169 -11.51 -25.33 18.15
C ILE A 169 -12.22 -25.70 19.44
N SER A 170 -13.28 -26.53 19.37
CA SER A 170 -13.97 -27.04 20.54
C SER A 170 -13.03 -27.81 21.47
N ASP A 171 -12.21 -28.69 20.91
CA ASP A 171 -11.23 -29.46 21.67
C ASP A 171 -10.18 -28.55 22.34
N LEU A 172 -9.70 -27.51 21.64
CA LEU A 172 -8.80 -26.50 22.18
C LEU A 172 -9.40 -25.75 23.40
N ILE A 173 -10.66 -25.39 23.32
CA ILE A 173 -11.35 -24.60 24.33
C ILE A 173 -11.71 -25.47 25.57
N THR A 174 -11.99 -26.76 25.35
CA THR A 174 -12.41 -27.68 26.41
C THR A 174 -11.26 -28.46 27.04
N ASP A 175 -10.04 -28.35 26.53
CA ASP A 175 -8.87 -29.01 27.11
C ASP A 175 -8.55 -28.40 28.51
N GLU A 176 -8.72 -29.21 29.56
CA GLU A 176 -8.45 -28.80 30.94
C GLU A 176 -6.96 -28.50 31.19
N LYS A 177 -6.06 -28.99 30.33
CA LYS A 177 -4.60 -28.78 30.45
C LYS A 177 -4.12 -27.48 29.81
N ASN A 178 -4.85 -26.99 28.80
CA ASN A 178 -4.52 -25.79 28.06
C ASN A 178 -5.79 -24.93 27.88
N PRO A 179 -6.14 -24.08 28.84
CA PRO A 179 -7.41 -23.36 28.83
C PRO A 179 -7.38 -22.19 27.83
N TYR A 180 -7.40 -22.48 26.53
CA TYR A 180 -7.65 -21.44 25.54
C TYR A 180 -9.11 -20.98 25.65
N LYS A 181 -9.33 -19.67 25.68
CA LYS A 181 -10.68 -19.10 25.73
C LYS A 181 -11.16 -18.61 24.37
N LYS A 182 -10.24 -18.19 23.53
CA LYS A 182 -10.50 -17.67 22.18
C LYS A 182 -9.41 -18.09 21.22
N VAL A 183 -9.78 -18.16 19.95
CA VAL A 183 -8.87 -18.34 18.81
C VAL A 183 -8.95 -17.08 17.93
N VAL A 184 -7.83 -16.47 17.63
CA VAL A 184 -7.74 -15.30 16.74
C VAL A 184 -7.01 -15.68 15.46
N PHE A 185 -7.73 -15.60 14.35
CA PHE A 185 -7.17 -15.84 13.02
C PHE A 185 -6.79 -14.51 12.36
N PHE A 186 -5.52 -14.35 12.02
CA PHE A 186 -5.00 -13.26 11.22
C PHE A 186 -4.91 -13.73 9.77
N ILE A 187 -5.68 -13.13 8.86
CA ILE A 187 -5.73 -13.48 7.44
C ILE A 187 -5.18 -12.29 6.65
N ASP A 188 -3.98 -12.47 6.12
CA ASP A 188 -3.20 -11.42 5.47
C ASP A 188 -3.02 -11.69 3.97
N ASP A 189 -2.60 -10.63 3.24
CA ASP A 189 -2.24 -10.67 1.81
C ASP A 189 -3.38 -11.09 0.87
N LEU A 190 -4.66 -10.86 1.25
CA LEU A 190 -5.81 -11.05 0.36
C LEU A 190 -5.77 -10.14 -0.89
N ASP A 191 -5.07 -9.02 -0.79
CA ASP A 191 -4.88 -8.05 -1.86
C ASP A 191 -3.78 -8.44 -2.88
N ARG A 192 -3.07 -9.53 -2.64
CA ARG A 192 -2.03 -10.04 -3.56
C ARG A 192 -2.51 -11.16 -4.48
N ILE A 193 -3.65 -11.74 -4.20
CA ILE A 193 -4.25 -12.76 -5.06
C ILE A 193 -5.12 -12.12 -6.14
N ASN A 194 -5.52 -12.89 -7.14
CA ASN A 194 -6.43 -12.37 -8.17
C ASN A 194 -7.70 -11.82 -7.50
N PRO A 195 -8.21 -10.64 -7.93
CA PRO A 195 -9.41 -10.04 -7.32
C PRO A 195 -10.63 -10.97 -7.26
N VAL A 196 -10.85 -11.80 -8.27
CA VAL A 196 -11.96 -12.79 -8.28
C VAL A 196 -11.74 -13.85 -7.21
N ASP A 197 -10.51 -14.39 -7.12
CA ASP A 197 -10.15 -15.39 -6.11
C ASP A 197 -10.26 -14.81 -4.69
N ALA A 198 -9.92 -13.53 -4.49
CA ALA A 198 -10.09 -12.86 -3.22
C ALA A 198 -11.55 -12.81 -2.77
N VAL A 199 -12.48 -12.55 -3.70
CA VAL A 199 -13.92 -12.59 -3.45
C VAL A 199 -14.37 -14.00 -3.09
N GLU A 200 -13.93 -15.02 -3.81
CA GLU A 200 -14.27 -16.43 -3.54
C GLU A 200 -13.77 -16.88 -2.17
N VAL A 201 -12.52 -16.52 -1.81
CA VAL A 201 -11.97 -16.79 -0.47
C VAL A 201 -12.82 -16.13 0.60
N LEU A 202 -13.18 -14.85 0.44
CA LEU A 202 -14.01 -14.13 1.42
C LEU A 202 -15.41 -14.73 1.54
N GLU A 203 -16.05 -15.14 0.45
CA GLU A 203 -17.36 -15.81 0.47
C GLU A 203 -17.31 -17.17 1.17
N SER A 204 -16.23 -17.90 0.96
CA SER A 204 -16.03 -19.21 1.58
C SER A 204 -15.72 -19.08 3.06
N LEU A 205 -14.86 -18.13 3.43
CA LEU A 205 -14.53 -17.81 4.82
C LEU A 205 -15.76 -17.32 5.60
N LYS A 206 -16.69 -16.61 4.94
CA LYS A 206 -17.95 -16.20 5.55
C LYS A 206 -18.70 -17.37 6.19
N ASN A 207 -18.66 -18.55 5.58
CA ASN A 207 -19.30 -19.74 6.13
C ASN A 207 -18.60 -20.28 7.39
N ILE A 208 -17.38 -19.79 7.68
CA ILE A 208 -16.55 -20.20 8.82
C ILE A 208 -16.57 -19.14 9.92
N PHE A 209 -16.88 -17.89 9.57
CA PHE A 209 -16.89 -16.77 10.52
C PHE A 209 -17.97 -16.87 11.61
N ASP A 210 -18.86 -17.86 11.57
CA ASP A 210 -19.87 -18.15 12.59
C ASP A 210 -19.40 -19.17 13.65
N ILE A 211 -18.12 -19.58 13.64
CA ILE A 211 -17.59 -20.50 14.64
C ILE A 211 -17.42 -19.77 15.98
N HIS A 212 -18.07 -20.28 17.01
CA HIS A 212 -17.95 -19.76 18.36
C HIS A 212 -16.49 -19.77 18.85
N ASN A 213 -16.17 -18.86 19.75
CA ASN A 213 -14.84 -18.66 20.33
C ASN A 213 -13.77 -18.21 19.33
N CYS A 214 -14.18 -17.79 18.12
CA CYS A 214 -13.26 -17.31 17.08
C CYS A 214 -13.42 -15.82 16.80
N ILE A 215 -12.28 -15.17 16.56
CA ILE A 215 -12.19 -13.81 16.03
C ILE A 215 -11.34 -13.87 14.76
N PHE A 216 -11.82 -13.22 13.71
CA PHE A 216 -11.12 -13.17 12.42
C PHE A 216 -10.69 -11.73 12.15
N ILE A 217 -9.42 -11.52 11.85
CA ILE A 217 -8.84 -10.23 11.48
C ILE A 217 -8.37 -10.34 10.03
N LEU A 218 -9.04 -9.61 9.14
CA LEU A 218 -8.82 -9.68 7.69
C LEU A 218 -8.08 -8.43 7.22
N ALA A 219 -6.91 -8.57 6.61
CA ALA A 219 -6.27 -7.46 5.89
C ALA A 219 -6.88 -7.34 4.49
N ILE A 220 -7.59 -6.25 4.25
CA ILE A 220 -8.37 -6.04 3.02
C ILE A 220 -7.94 -4.75 2.35
N ASP A 221 -7.75 -4.81 1.02
CA ASP A 221 -7.78 -3.65 0.16
C ASP A 221 -9.15 -3.59 -0.53
N TYR A 222 -9.94 -2.57 -0.19
CA TYR A 222 -11.31 -2.40 -0.68
C TYR A 222 -11.37 -2.39 -2.20
N ASP A 223 -10.45 -1.68 -2.86
CA ASP A 223 -10.47 -1.52 -4.32
C ASP A 223 -10.14 -2.83 -5.05
N VAL A 224 -9.30 -3.68 -4.46
CA VAL A 224 -9.01 -5.02 -5.00
C VAL A 224 -10.25 -5.90 -4.95
N VAL A 225 -10.96 -5.92 -3.82
CA VAL A 225 -12.18 -6.72 -3.66
C VAL A 225 -13.29 -6.18 -4.57
N VAL A 226 -13.44 -4.86 -4.69
CA VAL A 226 -14.40 -4.23 -5.62
C VAL A 226 -14.16 -4.68 -7.05
N LYS A 227 -12.90 -4.70 -7.52
CA LYS A 227 -12.56 -5.21 -8.86
C LYS A 227 -12.99 -6.66 -9.06
N GLY A 228 -12.83 -7.51 -8.05
CA GLY A 228 -13.30 -8.90 -8.10
C GLY A 228 -14.83 -9.01 -8.16
N LEU A 229 -15.54 -8.12 -7.47
CA LEU A 229 -17.00 -8.08 -7.48
C LEU A 229 -17.59 -7.53 -8.79
N GLU A 230 -16.81 -6.81 -9.60
CA GLU A 230 -17.29 -6.29 -10.90
C GLU A 230 -17.72 -7.41 -11.87
N GLU A 231 -17.20 -8.62 -11.73
CA GLU A 231 -17.68 -9.76 -12.52
C GLU A 231 -19.12 -10.16 -12.14
N LYS A 232 -19.52 -9.96 -10.88
CA LYS A 232 -20.86 -10.30 -10.38
C LYS A 232 -21.85 -9.16 -10.55
N PHE A 233 -21.43 -7.92 -10.29
CA PHE A 233 -22.33 -6.76 -10.19
C PHE A 233 -22.16 -5.75 -11.34
N GLY A 234 -21.23 -6.00 -12.27
CA GLY A 234 -20.80 -5.04 -13.28
C GLY A 234 -19.89 -3.97 -12.68
N LYS A 235 -19.44 -3.02 -13.52
CA LYS A 235 -18.59 -1.91 -13.06
C LYS A 235 -19.29 -1.12 -11.97
N LYS A 236 -18.53 -0.70 -10.94
CA LYS A 236 -19.07 0.11 -9.84
C LYS A 236 -19.56 1.45 -10.36
N THR A 237 -20.81 1.79 -10.04
CA THR A 237 -21.49 3.06 -10.33
C THR A 237 -22.25 3.51 -9.09
N ASP A 238 -22.74 4.75 -9.10
CA ASP A 238 -23.56 5.26 -7.98
C ASP A 238 -24.86 4.45 -7.81
N GLU A 239 -25.37 3.84 -8.90
CA GLU A 239 -26.62 3.07 -8.90
C GLU A 239 -26.46 1.70 -8.19
N ASN A 240 -25.30 1.04 -8.35
CA ASN A 240 -25.04 -0.30 -7.79
C ASN A 240 -24.10 -0.28 -6.57
N GLU A 241 -23.68 0.89 -6.07
CA GLU A 241 -22.79 1.00 -4.91
C GLU A 241 -23.30 0.25 -3.68
N ARG A 242 -24.63 0.21 -3.50
CA ARG A 242 -25.27 -0.51 -2.39
C ARG A 242 -25.01 -2.02 -2.42
N GLU A 243 -24.86 -2.62 -3.60
CA GLU A 243 -24.60 -4.06 -3.74
C GLU A 243 -23.18 -4.38 -3.27
N PHE A 244 -22.21 -3.54 -3.65
CA PHE A 244 -20.82 -3.66 -3.18
C PHE A 244 -20.73 -3.50 -1.66
N ARG A 245 -21.37 -2.49 -1.08
CA ARG A 245 -21.39 -2.30 0.37
C ARG A 245 -22.03 -3.48 1.09
N SER A 246 -23.17 -3.98 0.58
CA SER A 246 -23.87 -5.13 1.16
C SER A 246 -23.02 -6.40 1.17
N PHE A 247 -22.06 -6.55 0.27
CA PHE A 247 -21.11 -7.66 0.30
C PHE A 247 -20.23 -7.57 1.55
N PHE A 248 -19.61 -6.41 1.79
CA PHE A 248 -18.74 -6.21 2.95
C PHE A 248 -19.52 -6.29 4.28
N ASP A 249 -20.70 -5.70 4.34
CA ASP A 249 -21.58 -5.72 5.56
C ASP A 249 -21.95 -7.15 5.98
N LYS A 250 -21.98 -8.10 5.04
CA LYS A 250 -22.27 -9.50 5.34
C LYS A 250 -21.08 -10.28 5.88
N ILE A 251 -19.86 -9.76 5.72
CA ILE A 251 -18.61 -10.44 6.07
C ILE A 251 -17.95 -9.76 7.27
N ILE A 252 -17.92 -8.44 7.29
CA ILE A 252 -17.21 -7.63 8.27
C ILE A 252 -18.19 -7.04 9.26
N GLN A 253 -18.07 -7.39 10.55
CA GLN A 253 -18.85 -6.78 11.62
C GLN A 253 -18.21 -5.49 12.14
N VAL A 254 -16.87 -5.43 12.17
CA VAL A 254 -16.13 -4.25 12.63
C VAL A 254 -15.16 -3.79 11.53
N PRO A 255 -15.51 -2.77 10.76
CA PRO A 255 -14.59 -2.17 9.82
C PRO A 255 -13.58 -1.26 10.56
N PHE A 256 -12.30 -1.42 10.29
CA PHE A 256 -11.23 -0.59 10.79
C PHE A 256 -10.38 -0.08 9.63
N SER A 257 -10.43 1.22 9.35
CA SER A 257 -9.62 1.84 8.31
C SER A 257 -8.24 2.22 8.86
N MET A 258 -7.18 1.89 8.10
CA MET A 258 -5.81 2.24 8.49
C MET A 258 -5.67 3.76 8.66
N PRO A 259 -5.20 4.23 9.83
CA PRO A 259 -5.23 5.64 10.20
C PRO A 259 -4.01 6.40 9.63
N THR A 260 -3.75 6.29 8.33
CA THR A 260 -2.56 6.87 7.68
C THR A 260 -2.46 8.38 7.89
N GLY A 261 -3.59 9.10 7.92
CA GLY A 261 -3.62 10.54 8.19
C GLY A 261 -3.27 10.94 9.64
N ALA A 262 -3.23 9.99 10.55
CA ALA A 262 -2.88 10.22 11.97
C ALA A 262 -1.52 9.62 12.36
N TYR A 263 -0.73 9.17 11.40
CA TYR A 263 0.62 8.69 11.62
C TYR A 263 1.58 9.84 11.95
N ASN A 264 2.53 9.59 12.84
CA ASN A 264 3.59 10.55 13.15
C ASN A 264 4.68 10.52 12.05
N ILE A 265 4.38 11.21 10.94
CA ILE A 265 5.27 11.26 9.76
C ILE A 265 6.55 12.04 10.07
N GLU A 266 6.49 13.07 10.92
CA GLU A 266 7.65 13.86 11.29
C GLU A 266 8.70 13.01 12.00
N ASN A 267 8.29 12.25 13.03
CA ASN A 267 9.17 11.32 13.73
C ASN A 267 9.72 10.22 12.79
N PHE A 268 8.86 9.72 11.88
CA PHE A 268 9.29 8.71 10.89
C PHE A 268 10.36 9.27 9.95
N LEU A 269 10.14 10.47 9.39
CA LEU A 269 11.10 11.10 8.48
C LEU A 269 12.41 11.43 9.18
N ASP A 270 12.37 12.05 10.35
CA ASP A 270 13.56 12.41 11.12
C ASP A 270 14.45 11.19 11.39
N LYS A 271 13.86 10.13 11.94
CA LYS A 271 14.62 8.90 12.23
C LYS A 271 15.13 8.20 10.99
N LYS A 272 14.30 8.09 9.93
CA LYS A 272 14.70 7.40 8.70
C LYS A 272 15.75 8.17 7.91
N LEU A 273 15.69 9.50 7.89
CA LEU A 273 16.76 10.33 7.30
C LEU A 273 18.06 10.21 8.07
N LYS A 274 18.02 10.24 9.42
CA LYS A 274 19.18 9.99 10.27
C LYS A 274 19.79 8.59 10.04
N ASP A 275 18.97 7.56 9.90
CA ASP A 275 19.41 6.20 9.54
C ASP A 275 20.17 6.15 8.20
N LEU A 276 19.76 6.99 7.24
CA LEU A 276 20.42 7.15 5.94
C LEU A 276 21.68 8.04 5.99
N GLY A 277 21.99 8.62 7.15
CA GLY A 277 23.11 9.54 7.34
C GLY A 277 22.81 10.98 6.89
N ILE A 278 21.52 11.33 6.77
CA ILE A 278 21.06 12.65 6.36
C ILE A 278 20.51 13.36 7.61
N ILE A 279 21.16 14.43 8.00
CA ILE A 279 20.76 15.25 9.15
C ILE A 279 20.08 16.50 8.63
N ILE A 280 18.84 16.71 9.03
CA ILE A 280 18.04 17.90 8.69
C ILE A 280 17.77 18.65 9.98
N ASP A 281 17.91 19.97 9.93
CA ASP A 281 17.60 20.83 11.07
C ASP A 281 16.10 20.75 11.43
N GLU A 282 15.80 20.75 12.72
CA GLU A 282 14.41 20.63 13.22
C GLU A 282 13.49 21.73 12.66
N ASP A 283 14.00 22.94 12.45
CA ASP A 283 13.25 24.06 11.88
C ASP A 283 12.87 23.86 10.40
N ILE A 284 13.60 22.98 9.70
CA ILE A 284 13.41 22.71 8.26
C ILE A 284 12.61 21.44 8.05
N LEU A 285 12.65 20.50 8.99
CA LEU A 285 11.96 19.20 8.88
C LEU A 285 10.46 19.33 8.52
N PRO A 286 9.68 20.29 9.05
CA PRO A 286 8.29 20.48 8.66
C PRO A 286 8.09 20.77 7.17
N LYS A 287 9.09 21.37 6.49
CA LYS A 287 9.03 21.60 5.03
C LYS A 287 9.10 20.27 4.28
N TYR A 288 9.95 19.32 4.72
CA TYR A 288 10.04 17.97 4.15
C TYR A 288 8.75 17.19 4.37
N VAL A 289 8.14 17.29 5.55
CA VAL A 289 6.81 16.71 5.85
C VAL A 289 5.75 17.27 4.88
N LYS A 290 5.78 18.58 4.62
CA LYS A 290 4.85 19.23 3.67
C LYS A 290 5.05 18.74 2.24
N VAL A 291 6.29 18.55 1.78
CA VAL A 291 6.58 17.95 0.47
C VAL A 291 5.98 16.56 0.38
N VAL A 292 6.23 15.71 1.37
CA VAL A 292 5.67 14.35 1.44
C VAL A 292 4.14 14.37 1.39
N SER A 293 3.49 15.24 2.19
CA SER A 293 2.03 15.38 2.23
C SER A 293 1.43 15.76 0.88
N ASN A 294 2.13 16.60 0.13
CA ASN A 294 1.69 17.08 -1.18
C ASN A 294 2.10 16.18 -2.35
N THR A 295 2.87 15.12 -2.10
CA THR A 295 3.36 14.18 -3.11
C THR A 295 2.89 12.75 -2.83
N VAL A 296 3.77 11.92 -2.25
CA VAL A 296 3.53 10.48 -2.03
C VAL A 296 2.53 10.19 -0.91
N GLY A 297 2.13 11.19 -0.15
CA GLY A 297 1.23 11.05 0.99
C GLY A 297 1.88 10.30 2.16
N PHE A 298 1.03 9.76 3.02
CA PHE A 298 1.45 9.16 4.29
C PHE A 298 1.46 7.62 4.27
N ASN A 299 1.52 7.03 3.08
CA ASN A 299 1.68 5.59 2.93
C ASN A 299 3.12 5.17 3.27
N PRO A 300 3.36 4.36 4.31
CA PRO A 300 4.70 4.02 4.78
C PRO A 300 5.61 3.39 3.72
N ARG A 301 5.06 2.56 2.83
CA ARG A 301 5.84 1.94 1.74
C ARG A 301 6.26 2.97 0.70
N SER A 302 5.37 3.85 0.31
CA SER A 302 5.67 4.95 -0.61
C SER A 302 6.75 5.86 -0.02
N LEU A 303 6.67 6.17 1.28
CA LEU A 303 7.68 6.94 2.00
C LEU A 303 9.04 6.25 2.01
N LYS A 304 9.10 4.95 2.33
CA LYS A 304 10.36 4.17 2.31
C LYS A 304 11.00 4.18 0.92
N ARG A 305 10.20 3.96 -0.13
CA ARG A 305 10.66 4.02 -1.53
C ARG A 305 11.19 5.41 -1.88
N TYR A 306 10.46 6.45 -1.52
CA TYR A 306 10.84 7.83 -1.74
C TYR A 306 12.19 8.17 -1.09
N LEU A 307 12.35 7.85 0.20
CA LEU A 307 13.58 8.07 0.94
C LEU A 307 14.77 7.28 0.39
N ASN A 308 14.55 6.06 -0.08
CA ASN A 308 15.58 5.26 -0.74
C ASN A 308 16.03 5.90 -2.05
N THR A 309 15.09 6.39 -2.86
CA THR A 309 15.40 7.11 -4.10
C THR A 309 16.20 8.38 -3.80
N PHE A 310 15.76 9.17 -2.81
CA PHE A 310 16.47 10.37 -2.37
C PHE A 310 17.90 10.05 -1.90
N SER A 311 18.07 9.05 -1.05
CA SER A 311 19.38 8.61 -0.55
C SER A 311 20.31 8.17 -1.68
N LEU A 312 19.80 7.44 -2.67
CA LEU A 312 20.57 6.99 -3.83
C LEU A 312 21.05 8.19 -4.67
N LEU A 313 20.14 9.08 -5.04
CA LEU A 313 20.47 10.23 -5.90
C LEU A 313 21.40 11.22 -5.20
N ARG A 314 21.20 11.44 -3.89
CA ARG A 314 22.13 12.25 -3.09
C ARG A 314 23.54 11.68 -3.11
N LYS A 315 23.73 10.37 -2.96
CA LYS A 315 25.05 9.73 -3.07
C LYS A 315 25.67 9.84 -4.46
N ILE A 316 24.85 9.74 -5.51
CA ILE A 316 25.34 9.94 -6.89
C ILE A 316 25.82 11.38 -7.05
N SER A 317 25.05 12.36 -6.56
CA SER A 317 25.44 13.76 -6.64
C SER A 317 26.73 14.07 -5.86
N GLU A 318 26.92 13.49 -4.65
CA GLU A 318 28.14 13.63 -3.86
C GLU A 318 29.40 13.08 -4.58
N ILE A 319 29.25 12.00 -5.38
CA ILE A 319 30.35 11.39 -6.13
C ILE A 319 30.67 12.20 -7.42
N SER A 320 29.63 12.79 -8.02
CA SER A 320 29.73 13.52 -9.28
C SER A 320 30.18 14.98 -9.11
N ASP A 321 30.20 15.48 -7.86
CA ASP A 321 30.58 16.85 -7.56
C ASP A 321 32.10 17.02 -7.71
N ASP A 322 32.53 17.76 -8.76
CA ASP A 322 33.93 18.12 -9.01
C ASP A 322 34.36 19.35 -8.19
N GLY A 323 33.50 19.85 -7.31
CA GLY A 323 33.78 21.01 -6.44
C GLY A 323 33.71 22.36 -7.14
N SER A 324 33.29 22.43 -8.39
CA SER A 324 33.36 23.66 -9.19
C SER A 324 32.20 24.64 -8.92
N ILE A 325 31.01 24.15 -8.58
CA ILE A 325 29.84 24.94 -8.17
C ILE A 325 28.98 24.08 -7.23
N ASP A 326 28.60 24.63 -6.08
CA ASP A 326 27.60 24.00 -5.22
C ASP A 326 26.23 23.99 -5.93
N LYS A 327 26.02 22.98 -6.78
CA LYS A 327 24.78 22.75 -7.52
C LYS A 327 23.76 21.97 -6.71
N ASN A 328 24.20 21.34 -5.62
CA ASN A 328 23.35 20.45 -4.84
C ASN A 328 22.59 21.20 -3.77
N ASP A 329 21.32 20.90 -3.67
CA ASP A 329 20.44 21.33 -2.57
C ASP A 329 19.51 20.18 -2.23
N ASP A 330 19.66 19.64 -1.02
CA ASP A 330 18.90 18.46 -0.57
C ASP A 330 17.39 18.71 -0.61
N PHE A 331 16.93 19.93 -0.31
CA PHE A 331 15.50 20.25 -0.34
C PHE A 331 14.93 20.30 -1.77
N VAL A 332 15.70 20.88 -2.71
CA VAL A 332 15.31 20.91 -4.13
C VAL A 332 15.27 19.51 -4.70
N LEU A 333 16.31 18.70 -4.48
CA LEU A 333 16.35 17.31 -4.95
C LEU A 333 15.20 16.50 -4.34
N PHE A 334 14.96 16.63 -3.04
CA PHE A 334 13.85 16.00 -2.36
C PHE A 334 12.51 16.38 -3.00
N ASN A 335 12.26 17.67 -3.25
CA ASN A 335 11.02 18.15 -3.84
C ASN A 335 10.82 17.62 -5.28
N LEU A 336 11.88 17.66 -6.12
CA LEU A 336 11.81 17.20 -7.50
C LEU A 336 11.55 15.69 -7.61
N ILE A 337 12.12 14.87 -6.72
CA ILE A 337 11.80 13.43 -6.64
C ILE A 337 10.33 13.22 -6.29
N GLY A 338 9.79 14.02 -5.36
CA GLY A 338 8.38 13.98 -5.02
C GLY A 338 7.48 14.31 -6.22
N ILE A 339 7.83 15.36 -6.97
CA ILE A 339 7.12 15.74 -8.20
C ILE A 339 7.25 14.63 -9.25
N GLN A 340 8.43 14.05 -9.44
CA GLN A 340 8.66 12.94 -10.39
C GLN A 340 7.76 11.74 -10.11
N ILE A 341 7.71 11.31 -8.84
CA ILE A 341 6.94 10.12 -8.44
C ILE A 341 5.43 10.38 -8.53
N SER A 342 4.97 11.55 -8.09
CA SER A 342 3.54 11.83 -7.92
C SER A 342 2.93 12.58 -9.11
N TYR A 343 3.73 13.39 -9.81
CA TYR A 343 3.27 14.25 -10.90
C TYR A 343 4.19 14.15 -12.12
N PRO A 344 4.34 12.97 -12.75
CA PRO A 344 5.31 12.75 -13.82
C PRO A 344 5.13 13.70 -15.02
N ARG A 345 3.91 14.17 -15.31
CA ARG A 345 3.68 15.19 -16.36
C ARG A 345 4.28 16.54 -16.00
N VAL A 346 4.18 16.96 -14.74
CA VAL A 346 4.79 18.19 -14.25
C VAL A 346 6.31 18.05 -14.28
N PHE A 347 6.84 16.91 -13.86
CA PHE A 347 8.27 16.63 -13.94
C PHE A 347 8.81 16.74 -15.37
N ARG A 348 8.12 16.14 -16.38
CA ARG A 348 8.46 16.29 -17.79
C ARG A 348 8.42 17.74 -18.27
N LEU A 349 7.50 18.53 -17.74
CA LEU A 349 7.41 19.95 -18.02
C LEU A 349 8.66 20.69 -17.54
N PHE A 350 9.13 20.39 -16.33
CA PHE A 350 10.37 20.93 -15.80
C PHE A 350 11.58 20.54 -16.62
N ASN A 351 11.63 19.30 -17.10
CA ASN A 351 12.70 18.83 -18.00
C ASN A 351 12.76 19.64 -19.30
N GLN A 352 11.63 20.18 -19.77
CA GLN A 352 11.58 20.98 -20.99
C GLN A 352 11.68 22.50 -20.72
N PHE A 353 11.18 22.96 -19.57
CA PHE A 353 11.06 24.36 -19.20
C PHE A 353 11.37 24.56 -17.72
N PRO A 354 12.62 24.42 -17.27
CA PRO A 354 12.99 24.45 -15.86
C PRO A 354 12.75 25.78 -15.18
N MET A 355 12.77 26.88 -15.96
CA MET A 355 12.57 28.25 -15.45
C MET A 355 11.07 28.57 -15.32
N TYR A 356 10.36 27.84 -14.46
CA TYR A 356 8.90 27.93 -14.39
C TYR A 356 8.37 29.33 -13.97
N LEU A 357 9.09 30.09 -13.17
CA LEU A 357 8.69 31.44 -12.81
C LEU A 357 8.73 32.44 -13.99
N GLU A 358 9.34 32.05 -15.12
CA GLU A 358 9.39 32.80 -16.36
C GLU A 358 8.40 32.27 -17.42
N TRP A 359 7.54 31.33 -17.05
CA TRP A 359 6.52 30.83 -17.98
C TRP A 359 5.58 31.95 -18.40
N ASN A 360 5.33 32.06 -19.67
CA ASN A 360 4.60 33.15 -20.30
C ASN A 360 3.71 32.62 -21.45
N GLU A 361 3.12 33.53 -22.20
CA GLU A 361 2.24 33.23 -23.31
C GLU A 361 2.86 32.31 -24.38
N ALA A 362 4.19 32.37 -24.61
CA ALA A 362 4.87 31.47 -25.52
C ALA A 362 4.89 30.03 -25.00
N VAL A 363 5.00 29.81 -23.70
CA VAL A 363 4.89 28.50 -23.07
C VAL A 363 3.44 28.02 -23.12
N ALA A 364 2.48 28.89 -22.81
CA ALA A 364 1.05 28.58 -22.91
C ALA A 364 0.65 28.13 -24.32
N ALA A 365 1.16 28.82 -25.34
CA ALA A 365 0.91 28.47 -26.75
C ALA A 365 1.46 27.07 -27.13
N LYS A 366 2.65 26.68 -26.62
CA LYS A 366 3.21 25.35 -26.84
C LYS A 366 2.34 24.21 -26.30
N PHE A 367 1.59 24.49 -25.24
CA PHE A 367 0.65 23.56 -24.61
C PHE A 367 -0.79 23.73 -25.10
N GLU A 368 -1.03 24.58 -26.09
CA GLU A 368 -2.36 24.84 -26.65
C GLU A 368 -3.37 25.26 -25.57
N LEU A 369 -2.96 26.15 -24.65
CA LEU A 369 -3.79 26.55 -23.50
C LEU A 369 -4.68 27.78 -23.78
N GLY A 370 -4.56 28.39 -24.97
CA GLY A 370 -5.22 29.65 -25.27
C GLY A 370 -4.44 30.86 -24.75
N SER A 371 -5.09 32.01 -24.68
CA SER A 371 -4.46 33.25 -24.21
C SER A 371 -4.34 33.28 -22.69
N MET A 372 -3.39 34.07 -22.17
CA MET A 372 -3.27 34.30 -20.73
C MET A 372 -4.52 34.92 -20.12
N PHE A 373 -5.26 35.69 -20.93
CA PHE A 373 -6.55 36.28 -20.51
C PHE A 373 -7.61 35.16 -20.29
N ASP A 374 -7.67 34.20 -21.20
CA ASP A 374 -8.61 33.06 -21.07
C ASP A 374 -8.26 32.18 -19.88
N LEU A 375 -6.98 31.92 -19.64
CA LEU A 375 -6.49 31.16 -18.48
C LEU A 375 -6.85 31.86 -17.17
N LYS A 376 -6.66 33.17 -17.08
CA LYS A 376 -7.06 33.96 -15.92
C LYS A 376 -8.56 33.83 -15.66
N LYS A 377 -9.38 34.03 -16.69
CA LYS A 377 -10.83 33.94 -16.58
C LYS A 377 -11.29 32.53 -16.14
N GLN A 378 -10.62 31.48 -16.66
CA GLN A 378 -10.91 30.10 -16.27
C GLN A 378 -10.57 29.84 -14.80
N SER A 379 -9.37 30.27 -14.31
CA SER A 379 -8.99 30.08 -12.90
C SER A 379 -9.94 30.81 -11.95
N GLU A 380 -10.36 32.03 -12.28
CA GLU A 380 -11.31 32.81 -11.49
C GLU A 380 -12.71 32.10 -11.42
N GLN A 381 -13.15 31.42 -12.47
CA GLN A 381 -14.42 30.67 -12.46
C GLN A 381 -14.41 29.47 -11.51
N PHE A 382 -13.23 28.90 -11.24
CA PHE A 382 -13.06 27.80 -10.29
C PHE A 382 -12.74 28.26 -8.87
N ASN A 383 -12.85 29.57 -8.56
CA ASN A 383 -12.44 30.19 -7.29
C ASN A 383 -10.96 29.96 -6.94
N GLU A 384 -10.12 29.72 -7.94
CA GLU A 384 -8.71 29.46 -7.74
C GLU A 384 -7.93 30.76 -7.88
N GLN A 385 -7.25 31.14 -6.81
CA GLN A 385 -6.34 32.30 -6.85
C GLN A 385 -5.04 31.87 -7.53
N SER A 386 -4.85 32.33 -8.76
CA SER A 386 -3.59 32.21 -9.49
C SER A 386 -3.12 33.64 -9.80
N ASP A 387 -2.15 34.13 -8.99
CA ASP A 387 -1.69 35.50 -9.09
C ASP A 387 -0.62 35.70 -10.15
N GLU A 388 0.15 34.65 -10.43
CA GLU A 388 1.29 34.67 -11.36
C GLU A 388 0.99 33.87 -12.66
N ASP A 389 1.70 34.24 -13.73
CA ASP A 389 1.48 33.59 -15.05
C ASP A 389 1.81 32.10 -15.06
N TRP A 390 2.85 31.69 -14.33
CA TRP A 390 3.20 30.28 -14.22
C TRP A 390 2.10 29.45 -13.52
N GLU A 391 1.42 30.01 -12.53
CA GLU A 391 0.29 29.35 -11.85
C GLU A 391 -0.88 29.15 -12.81
N ARG A 392 -1.20 30.17 -13.62
CA ARG A 392 -2.25 30.09 -14.65
C ARG A 392 -1.94 29.04 -15.71
N ILE A 393 -0.68 28.96 -16.14
CA ILE A 393 -0.23 27.97 -17.10
C ILE A 393 -0.30 26.55 -16.50
N LEU A 394 0.18 26.37 -15.27
CA LEU A 394 0.07 25.11 -14.56
C LEU A 394 -1.39 24.67 -14.39
N PHE A 395 -2.28 25.62 -14.01
CA PHE A 395 -3.71 25.37 -13.94
C PHE A 395 -4.28 24.91 -15.29
N GLY A 396 -3.96 25.60 -16.38
CA GLY A 396 -4.40 25.24 -17.74
C GLY A 396 -3.93 23.82 -18.14
N ILE A 397 -2.70 23.44 -17.82
CA ILE A 397 -2.19 22.10 -18.04
C ILE A 397 -2.95 21.08 -17.20
N ALA A 398 -3.20 21.39 -15.94
CA ALA A 398 -3.94 20.52 -15.03
C ALA A 398 -5.37 20.25 -15.52
N GLN A 399 -6.05 21.23 -16.14
CA GLN A 399 -7.39 21.00 -16.70
C GLN A 399 -7.44 19.94 -17.81
N LYS A 400 -6.31 19.67 -18.47
CA LYS A 400 -6.22 18.64 -19.53
C LYS A 400 -5.93 17.22 -19.00
N ASP A 401 -5.73 17.06 -17.70
CA ASP A 401 -5.40 15.81 -17.06
C ASP A 401 -6.26 15.61 -15.79
N SER A 402 -7.04 14.54 -15.74
CA SER A 402 -7.95 14.28 -14.61
C SER A 402 -7.24 14.16 -13.26
N TYR A 403 -6.06 13.56 -13.23
CA TYR A 403 -5.26 13.40 -12.02
C TYR A 403 -4.68 14.74 -11.55
N LEU A 404 -4.05 15.49 -12.45
CA LEU A 404 -3.52 16.81 -12.14
C LEU A 404 -4.62 17.79 -11.75
N LYS A 405 -5.79 17.72 -12.40
CA LYS A 405 -6.94 18.55 -12.06
C LYS A 405 -7.38 18.38 -10.61
N ALA A 406 -7.39 17.15 -10.11
CA ALA A 406 -7.70 16.88 -8.71
C ALA A 406 -6.59 17.29 -7.72
N ASN A 407 -5.35 17.47 -8.19
CA ASN A 407 -4.16 17.69 -7.38
C ASN A 407 -3.42 19.00 -7.70
N TRP A 408 -3.98 19.88 -8.53
CA TRP A 408 -3.26 21.06 -9.02
C TRP A 408 -2.83 21.99 -7.89
N THR A 409 -3.68 22.21 -6.88
CA THR A 409 -3.36 23.02 -5.70
C THR A 409 -2.13 22.50 -4.96
N ARG A 410 -2.03 21.18 -4.79
CA ARG A 410 -0.85 20.53 -4.17
C ARG A 410 0.41 20.77 -4.99
N THR A 411 0.28 20.64 -6.30
CA THR A 411 1.41 20.89 -7.22
C THR A 411 1.85 22.35 -7.16
N ALA A 412 0.92 23.29 -7.17
CA ALA A 412 1.21 24.72 -7.04
C ALA A 412 1.89 25.04 -5.71
N MET A 413 1.44 24.43 -4.61
CA MET A 413 2.07 24.58 -3.29
C MET A 413 3.53 24.10 -3.29
N LEU A 414 3.83 22.96 -3.92
CA LEU A 414 5.22 22.45 -4.03
C LEU A 414 6.13 23.44 -4.75
N LEU A 415 5.65 24.03 -5.84
CA LEU A 415 6.41 24.99 -6.62
C LEU A 415 6.60 26.32 -5.87
N ASN A 416 5.58 26.77 -5.14
CA ASN A 416 5.70 27.91 -4.26
C ASN A 416 6.68 27.67 -3.10
N ASP A 417 6.72 26.48 -2.53
CA ASP A 417 7.68 26.11 -1.48
C ASP A 417 9.12 26.14 -2.02
N LEU A 418 9.34 25.62 -3.25
CA LEU A 418 10.63 25.74 -3.95
C LEU A 418 11.04 27.20 -4.15
N ARG A 419 10.12 28.03 -4.67
CA ARG A 419 10.36 29.45 -4.84
C ARG A 419 10.77 30.15 -3.53
N ASN A 420 10.02 29.89 -2.46
CA ASN A 420 10.20 30.53 -1.16
C ASN A 420 11.42 30.01 -0.39
N HIS A 421 12.04 28.93 -0.86
CA HIS A 421 13.29 28.41 -0.29
C HIS A 421 14.49 29.32 -0.63
N PHE A 422 14.43 30.02 -1.76
CA PHE A 422 15.50 30.89 -2.24
C PHE A 422 15.10 32.38 -2.20
N LYS A 423 16.05 33.23 -1.90
CA LYS A 423 15.87 34.71 -1.95
C LYS A 423 15.92 35.24 -3.38
N LYS A 424 16.64 34.56 -4.26
CA LYS A 424 16.83 34.94 -5.66
C LYS A 424 16.38 33.81 -6.59
N LYS A 425 15.78 34.18 -7.71
CA LYS A 425 15.30 33.25 -8.73
C LYS A 425 16.47 32.50 -9.41
N GLU A 426 17.59 33.22 -9.61
CA GLU A 426 18.78 32.65 -10.25
C GLU A 426 19.35 31.48 -9.46
N ASP A 427 19.42 31.62 -8.13
CA ASP A 427 19.89 30.57 -7.24
C ASP A 427 18.96 29.32 -7.34
N LEU A 428 17.65 29.53 -7.38
CA LEU A 428 16.65 28.46 -7.55
C LEU A 428 16.89 27.72 -8.88
N TYR A 429 17.09 28.43 -9.99
CA TYR A 429 17.22 27.79 -11.30
C TYR A 429 18.50 26.97 -11.41
N ILE A 430 19.62 27.44 -10.86
CA ILE A 430 20.87 26.69 -10.80
C ILE A 430 20.68 25.36 -10.04
N LYS A 431 19.97 25.42 -8.90
CA LYS A 431 19.70 24.25 -8.07
C LYS A 431 18.72 23.28 -8.72
N ILE A 432 17.68 23.78 -9.40
CA ILE A 432 16.73 22.95 -10.15
C ILE A 432 17.48 22.23 -11.28
N ASP A 433 18.30 22.94 -12.07
CA ASP A 433 19.05 22.35 -13.18
C ASP A 433 19.96 21.21 -12.69
N GLY A 434 20.75 21.47 -11.64
CA GLY A 434 21.59 20.44 -11.04
C GLY A 434 20.80 19.24 -10.51
N ALA A 435 19.70 19.47 -9.82
CA ALA A 435 18.89 18.39 -9.26
C ALA A 435 18.10 17.60 -10.32
N MET A 436 17.71 18.24 -11.43
CA MET A 436 17.04 17.57 -12.56
C MET A 436 17.94 16.59 -13.27
N GLU A 437 19.25 16.87 -13.39
CA GLU A 437 20.24 15.95 -13.95
C GLU A 437 20.21 14.61 -13.20
N PHE A 438 20.16 14.64 -11.87
CA PHE A 438 20.10 13.43 -11.05
C PHE A 438 18.71 12.81 -10.99
N ALA A 439 17.67 13.61 -10.80
CA ALA A 439 16.31 13.11 -10.69
C ALA A 439 15.87 12.35 -11.95
N SER A 440 16.28 12.77 -13.13
CA SER A 440 15.97 12.07 -14.39
C SER A 440 16.51 10.63 -14.46
N MET A 441 17.57 10.30 -13.71
CA MET A 441 18.17 8.95 -13.70
C MET A 441 17.24 7.87 -13.11
N THR A 442 16.26 8.26 -12.31
CA THR A 442 15.29 7.34 -11.67
C THR A 442 13.90 7.38 -12.30
N SER A 443 13.73 8.15 -13.40
CA SER A 443 12.46 8.19 -14.13
C SER A 443 12.26 6.90 -14.93
N VAL A 444 11.13 6.23 -14.70
CA VAL A 444 10.77 5.00 -15.41
C VAL A 444 10.23 5.32 -16.81
N ASP A 445 9.61 6.48 -16.99
CA ASP A 445 8.98 6.90 -18.25
C ASP A 445 10.00 7.29 -19.32
N ASP A 446 11.16 7.84 -18.92
CA ASP A 446 12.21 8.26 -19.86
C ASP A 446 12.95 7.08 -20.52
N ALA A 447 12.81 5.87 -19.98
CA ALA A 447 13.37 4.66 -20.58
C ALA A 447 12.60 4.19 -21.82
N ILE A 448 11.38 4.67 -22.03
CA ILE A 448 10.47 4.26 -23.12
C ILE A 448 10.57 5.23 -24.31
N GLU A 449 10.78 6.52 -24.05
CA GLU A 449 10.97 7.53 -25.09
C GLU A 449 12.46 7.83 -25.23
N GLY A 450 13.10 7.32 -26.28
CA GLY A 450 14.52 7.49 -26.55
C GLY A 450 14.98 8.94 -26.35
N LYS A 451 16.03 9.12 -25.54
CA LYS A 451 16.65 10.38 -25.16
C LYS A 451 16.66 11.41 -26.29
N SER A 452 15.78 12.38 -26.23
CA SER A 452 15.91 13.58 -27.04
C SER A 452 16.91 14.53 -26.35
N ASN A 453 18.18 14.35 -26.64
CA ASN A 453 19.23 15.35 -26.34
C ASN A 453 18.96 16.60 -27.19
N LYS A 454 17.99 17.42 -26.80
CA LYS A 454 17.83 18.76 -27.37
C LYS A 454 18.45 19.78 -26.42
N LYS A 455 19.61 20.31 -26.81
CA LYS A 455 20.18 21.53 -26.25
C LYS A 455 19.18 22.67 -26.42
N PHE A 456 18.78 23.30 -25.33
CA PHE A 456 18.00 24.54 -25.36
C PHE A 456 18.91 25.69 -24.95
N THR A 457 19.02 26.68 -25.82
CA THR A 457 19.73 27.93 -25.53
C THR A 457 18.69 28.98 -25.11
N PHE A 458 18.78 29.46 -23.89
CA PHE A 458 17.96 30.58 -23.42
C PHE A 458 18.82 31.84 -23.38
N THR A 459 18.30 32.90 -23.98
CA THR A 459 18.90 34.24 -23.84
C THR A 459 18.06 35.00 -22.84
N VAL A 460 18.56 35.19 -21.63
CA VAL A 460 17.98 36.12 -20.65
C VAL A 460 18.51 37.50 -21.02
N SER A 461 17.61 38.43 -21.32
CA SER A 461 18.01 39.82 -21.62
C SER A 461 18.74 40.39 -20.41
N ASN A 462 20.07 40.58 -20.57
CA ASN A 462 21.07 41.12 -19.64
C ASN A 462 21.97 40.11 -18.90
N PHE A 463 21.99 38.82 -19.24
CA PHE A 463 22.95 37.86 -18.71
C PHE A 463 23.56 37.01 -19.81
N GLU A 464 24.82 36.59 -19.60
CA GLU A 464 25.57 35.76 -20.51
C GLU A 464 24.80 34.48 -20.87
N THR A 465 24.95 34.02 -22.12
CA THR A 465 24.28 32.86 -22.64
C THR A 465 24.78 31.62 -21.91
N TYR A 466 23.89 30.96 -21.15
CA TYR A 466 24.18 29.64 -20.57
C TYR A 466 23.72 28.56 -21.54
N GLU A 467 24.63 27.65 -21.90
CA GLU A 467 24.31 26.42 -22.61
C GLU A 467 23.86 25.37 -21.59
N VAL A 468 22.60 24.97 -21.63
CA VAL A 468 22.04 23.88 -20.82
C VAL A 468 21.98 22.64 -21.72
N TRP A 469 22.60 21.58 -21.26
CA TRP A 469 22.70 20.29 -21.97
C TRP A 469 21.46 19.43 -21.82
#